data_b78c2c64f30cda5dbe45e10b0ce072d2
#
_entry.id   b78c2c64f30cda5dbe45e10b0ce072d2
#
_cell.length_a   1.000
_cell.length_b   1.000
_cell.length_c   1.000
_cell.angle_alpha   90.00
_cell.angle_beta   90.00
_cell.angle_gamma   90.00
#
_symmetry.space_group_name_H-M   'P 1'
#
loop_
_entity.id
_entity.type
_entity.pdbx_description
1 polymer ?
#
loop_
_entity_poly.entity_id
_entity_poly.type
_entity_poly.pdbx_seq_one_letter_code
_entity_poly.pdbx_strand_id
1 'polypeptide(L)'
;MEAPENTLPAYIKAWEQGVDAVELDVRETKDKRLICIHDDSLARVSESEYTISQETLAALKTVDVGSSRSKKFANTYIPLLKEAFDCKPDKSKIFVEIKPSKISFNELNEMVETGVISKLNTHFLGFYPNAVKSLIKTFDIPATLSIIPAFFDYDYKKISSFLEKSKSFGISQHIDSKKSMNLIKKFKEEGKYCITWTVNNKKYMRDLIELGVDAIITDNPKKLMNVIEEKRNG
;
A
#
# COMPACT_ATOMS: atom_id res chain seq x y z
N MET A 1 10.33 -0.28 -10.98
CA MET A 1 10.65 0.71 -9.91
C MET A 1 11.97 1.40 -10.21
N GLU A 2 12.00 2.72 -10.06
CA GLU A 2 13.19 3.56 -10.31
C GLU A 2 14.01 3.84 -9.03
N ALA A 3 13.44 3.55 -7.87
CA ALA A 3 14.06 3.67 -6.55
C ALA A 3 13.76 2.41 -5.70
N PRO A 4 14.47 2.18 -4.57
CA PRO A 4 14.20 1.06 -3.67
C PRO A 4 12.80 1.17 -3.07
N GLU A 5 12.05 0.06 -3.07
CA GLU A 5 10.70 0.00 -2.49
C GLU A 5 10.69 0.39 -1.00
N ASN A 6 9.56 0.91 -0.53
CA ASN A 6 9.35 1.27 0.88
C ASN A 6 10.43 2.18 1.49
N THR A 7 10.98 3.11 0.69
CA THR A 7 12.00 4.07 1.12
C THR A 7 11.60 5.52 0.81
N LEU A 8 12.14 6.48 1.57
CA LEU A 8 11.87 7.91 1.30
C LEU A 8 12.23 8.33 -0.12
N PRO A 9 13.38 7.91 -0.72
CA PRO A 9 13.67 8.19 -2.12
C PRO A 9 12.60 7.69 -3.10
N ALA A 10 11.97 6.55 -2.83
CA ALA A 10 10.89 6.03 -3.69
C ALA A 10 9.62 6.88 -3.61
N TYR A 11 9.23 7.28 -2.39
CA TYR A 11 8.04 8.10 -2.18
C TYR A 11 8.20 9.50 -2.79
N ILE A 12 9.31 10.17 -2.50
CA ILE A 12 9.63 11.49 -3.07
C ILE A 12 9.60 11.42 -4.60
N LYS A 13 10.27 10.40 -5.18
CA LYS A 13 10.29 10.22 -6.62
C LYS A 13 8.92 9.97 -7.25
N ALA A 14 8.04 9.24 -6.56
CA ALA A 14 6.68 9.02 -7.02
C ALA A 14 5.89 10.35 -7.05
N TRP A 15 5.96 11.16 -5.99
CA TRP A 15 5.30 12.46 -5.96
C TRP A 15 5.86 13.46 -6.98
N GLU A 16 7.17 13.46 -7.23
CA GLU A 16 7.78 14.23 -8.32
C GLU A 16 7.22 13.87 -9.70
N GLN A 17 6.70 12.65 -9.86
CA GLN A 17 6.03 12.20 -11.08
C GLN A 17 4.54 12.55 -11.13
N GLY A 18 4.01 13.29 -10.14
CA GLY A 18 2.67 13.84 -10.15
C GLY A 18 1.56 12.88 -9.67
N VAL A 19 1.89 11.81 -8.92
CA VAL A 19 0.87 10.93 -8.36
C VAL A 19 0.08 11.60 -7.23
N ASP A 20 -1.19 11.23 -7.09
CA ASP A 20 -2.04 11.73 -6.00
C ASP A 20 -1.74 11.06 -4.66
N ALA A 21 -1.19 9.84 -4.70
CA ALA A 21 -0.89 9.05 -3.52
C ALA A 21 0.29 8.11 -3.73
N VAL A 22 0.92 7.70 -2.63
CA VAL A 22 1.82 6.54 -2.57
C VAL A 22 1.18 5.45 -1.73
N GLU A 23 1.58 4.22 -1.99
CA GLU A 23 1.28 3.07 -1.15
C GLU A 23 2.56 2.62 -0.47
N LEU A 24 2.44 2.18 0.77
CA LEU A 24 3.54 1.66 1.57
C LEU A 24 3.09 0.53 2.51
N ASP A 25 4.02 -0.36 2.78
CA ASP A 25 3.83 -1.51 3.65
C ASP A 25 4.36 -1.24 5.05
N VAL A 26 3.57 -1.56 6.07
CA VAL A 26 3.96 -1.33 7.46
C VAL A 26 4.11 -2.64 8.22
N ARG A 27 5.24 -2.72 8.95
CA ARG A 27 5.49 -3.75 9.96
C ARG A 27 5.90 -3.12 11.29
N GLU A 28 5.76 -3.92 12.34
CA GLU A 28 6.10 -3.53 13.70
C GLU A 28 7.40 -4.22 14.12
N THR A 29 8.35 -3.43 14.65
CA THR A 29 9.61 -3.91 15.22
C THR A 29 9.39 -4.58 16.59
N LYS A 30 10.43 -5.23 17.13
CA LYS A 30 10.43 -5.81 18.48
C LYS A 30 10.08 -4.78 19.55
N ASP A 31 10.58 -3.56 19.44
CA ASP A 31 10.33 -2.43 20.33
C ASP A 31 9.12 -1.57 19.94
N LYS A 32 8.19 -2.16 19.16
CA LYS A 32 6.86 -1.62 18.83
C LYS A 32 6.87 -0.35 17.99
N ARG A 33 7.91 -0.14 17.18
CA ARG A 33 7.99 0.98 16.24
C ARG A 33 7.45 0.57 14.86
N LEU A 34 6.77 1.47 14.20
CA LEU A 34 6.20 1.25 12.87
C LEU A 34 7.19 1.68 11.79
N ILE A 35 7.59 0.75 10.95
CA ILE A 35 8.55 0.94 9.86
C ILE A 35 7.96 0.55 8.51
N CYS A 36 8.47 1.15 7.43
CA CYS A 36 8.02 0.87 6.09
C CYS A 36 8.86 -0.24 5.46
N ILE A 37 8.27 -1.44 5.34
CA ILE A 37 8.90 -2.60 4.70
C ILE A 37 7.88 -3.67 4.35
N HIS A 38 8.05 -4.31 3.18
CA HIS A 38 7.12 -5.35 2.70
C HIS A 38 7.29 -6.67 3.44
N ASP A 39 8.50 -7.26 3.42
CA ASP A 39 8.76 -8.59 3.96
C ASP A 39 9.02 -8.57 5.46
N ASP A 40 8.82 -9.70 6.13
CA ASP A 40 9.21 -9.87 7.54
C ASP A 40 10.72 -10.07 7.73
N SER A 41 11.46 -10.31 6.64
CA SER A 41 12.91 -10.46 6.62
C SER A 41 13.55 -9.43 5.70
N LEU A 42 14.77 -8.98 6.03
CA LEU A 42 15.56 -8.06 5.23
C LEU A 42 16.29 -8.73 4.05
N ALA A 43 16.31 -10.07 3.96
CA ALA A 43 17.12 -10.82 3.01
C ALA A 43 16.91 -10.46 1.53
N ARG A 44 15.72 -9.99 1.14
CA ARG A 44 15.44 -9.62 -0.25
C ARG A 44 15.98 -8.22 -0.62
N VAL A 45 16.05 -7.32 0.35
CA VAL A 45 16.40 -5.90 0.11
C VAL A 45 17.77 -5.52 0.67
N SER A 46 18.47 -6.44 1.33
CA SER A 46 19.80 -6.22 1.89
C SER A 46 20.59 -7.53 2.02
N GLU A 47 21.84 -7.45 2.47
CA GLU A 47 22.66 -8.62 2.84
C GLU A 47 22.34 -9.15 4.24
N SER A 48 21.43 -8.51 4.98
CA SER A 48 21.03 -8.89 6.34
C SER A 48 19.87 -9.88 6.31
N GLU A 49 19.89 -10.87 7.19
CA GLU A 49 18.81 -11.83 7.40
C GLU A 49 17.90 -11.47 8.59
N TYR A 50 18.01 -10.28 9.12
CA TYR A 50 17.19 -9.83 10.24
C TYR A 50 15.70 -10.03 9.99
N THR A 51 15.02 -10.56 11.01
CA THR A 51 13.55 -10.66 11.05
C THR A 51 13.02 -9.44 11.79
N ILE A 52 12.16 -8.66 11.13
CA ILE A 52 11.68 -7.35 11.61
C ILE A 52 11.09 -7.43 13.03
N SER A 53 10.23 -8.41 13.27
CA SER A 53 9.55 -8.58 14.55
C SER A 53 10.46 -9.01 15.71
N GLN A 54 11.70 -9.43 15.41
CA GLN A 54 12.70 -9.87 16.40
C GLN A 54 13.77 -8.82 16.69
N GLU A 55 13.84 -7.75 15.90
CA GLU A 55 14.86 -6.72 15.99
C GLU A 55 14.31 -5.38 16.46
N THR A 56 15.16 -4.60 17.15
CA THR A 56 14.83 -3.23 17.53
C THR A 56 14.99 -2.26 16.35
N LEU A 57 14.29 -1.11 16.40
CA LEU A 57 14.49 -0.05 15.43
C LEU A 57 15.97 0.35 15.29
N ALA A 58 16.69 0.44 16.40
CA ALA A 58 18.11 0.83 16.40
C ALA A 58 18.96 -0.15 15.57
N ALA A 59 18.73 -1.46 15.69
CA ALA A 59 19.43 -2.47 14.88
C ALA A 59 19.04 -2.36 13.39
N LEU A 60 17.75 -2.24 13.10
CA LEU A 60 17.25 -2.17 11.71
C LEU A 60 17.73 -0.90 10.98
N LYS A 61 17.87 0.23 11.66
CA LYS A 61 18.39 1.49 11.09
C LYS A 61 19.87 1.44 10.72
N THR A 62 20.62 0.39 11.08
CA THR A 62 22.02 0.21 10.64
C THR A 62 22.12 -0.47 9.28
N VAL A 63 21.03 -1.04 8.74
CA VAL A 63 21.03 -1.85 7.53
C VAL A 63 20.72 -0.98 6.31
N ASP A 64 21.64 -0.99 5.34
CA ASP A 64 21.41 -0.35 4.03
C ASP A 64 20.49 -1.22 3.17
N VAL A 65 19.32 -0.71 2.86
CA VAL A 65 18.32 -1.37 2.00
C VAL A 65 18.28 -0.79 0.58
N GLY A 66 19.12 0.18 0.29
CA GLY A 66 19.14 0.85 -1.02
C GLY A 66 20.19 0.30 -1.97
N SER A 67 21.36 -0.10 -1.49
CA SER A 67 22.47 -0.61 -2.30
C SER A 67 22.10 -1.85 -3.11
N SER A 68 21.23 -2.71 -2.59
CA SER A 68 20.69 -3.88 -3.30
C SER A 68 19.99 -3.51 -4.61
N ARG A 69 19.37 -2.34 -4.67
CA ARG A 69 18.74 -1.81 -5.88
C ARG A 69 19.74 -1.17 -6.84
N SER A 70 20.62 -0.31 -6.34
CA SER A 70 21.68 0.35 -7.10
C SER A 70 22.62 1.10 -6.15
N LYS A 71 23.91 1.16 -6.49
CA LYS A 71 24.92 1.93 -5.74
C LYS A 71 24.57 3.42 -5.53
N LYS A 72 23.75 4.01 -6.41
CA LYS A 72 23.29 5.41 -6.24
C LYS A 72 22.36 5.60 -5.03
N PHE A 73 21.80 4.51 -4.51
CA PHE A 73 20.96 4.50 -3.32
C PHE A 73 21.67 3.94 -2.09
N ALA A 74 22.99 3.82 -2.13
CA ALA A 74 23.77 3.46 -0.95
C ALA A 74 23.45 4.38 0.23
N ASN A 75 23.51 3.83 1.44
CA ASN A 75 23.12 4.52 2.69
C ASN A 75 21.64 4.93 2.75
N THR A 76 20.76 4.18 2.09
CA THR A 76 19.32 4.30 2.28
C THR A 76 18.87 3.31 3.35
N TYR A 77 18.23 3.82 4.39
CA TYR A 77 17.77 3.03 5.53
C TYR A 77 16.26 2.91 5.55
N ILE A 78 15.76 1.90 6.28
CA ILE A 78 14.33 1.66 6.45
C ILE A 78 13.68 2.86 7.13
N PRO A 79 12.67 3.52 6.53
CA PRO A 79 12.01 4.65 7.18
C PRO A 79 11.01 4.21 8.25
N LEU A 80 10.83 5.05 9.27
CA LEU A 80 9.66 5.02 10.13
C LEU A 80 8.41 5.41 9.31
N LEU A 81 7.25 4.89 9.70
CA LEU A 81 5.98 5.33 9.11
C LEU A 81 5.82 6.85 9.21
N LYS A 82 6.17 7.45 10.36
CA LYS A 82 6.12 8.90 10.54
C LYS A 82 6.99 9.65 9.53
N GLU A 83 8.23 9.17 9.25
CA GLU A 83 9.14 9.81 8.27
C GLU A 83 8.52 9.82 6.86
N ALA A 84 7.74 8.79 6.48
CA ALA A 84 7.01 8.79 5.22
C ALA A 84 5.91 9.86 5.17
N PHE A 85 5.21 10.10 6.28
CA PHE A 85 4.23 11.19 6.39
C PHE A 85 4.88 12.57 6.40
N ASP A 86 6.04 12.73 7.05
CA ASP A 86 6.77 14.00 7.13
C ASP A 86 7.25 14.48 5.74
N CYS A 87 7.53 13.56 4.79
CA CYS A 87 7.93 13.94 3.43
C CYS A 87 6.75 14.03 2.44
N LYS A 88 5.51 13.80 2.88
CA LYS A 88 4.30 13.82 2.05
C LYS A 88 3.91 15.26 1.66
N PRO A 89 3.65 15.56 0.37
CA PRO A 89 3.06 16.85 -0.03
C PRO A 89 1.67 17.05 0.59
N ASP A 90 1.29 18.29 0.91
CA ASP A 90 0.08 18.63 1.67
C ASP A 90 -1.22 17.99 1.15
N LYS A 91 -1.41 17.99 -0.17
CA LYS A 91 -2.65 17.48 -0.79
C LYS A 91 -2.60 16.01 -1.14
N SER A 92 -1.46 15.34 -0.95
CA SER A 92 -1.26 13.93 -1.29
C SER A 92 -1.79 13.02 -0.20
N LYS A 93 -2.04 11.75 -0.57
CA LYS A 93 -2.49 10.70 0.34
C LYS A 93 -1.46 9.58 0.47
N ILE A 94 -1.59 8.82 1.54
CA ILE A 94 -0.83 7.58 1.74
C ILE A 94 -1.81 6.42 1.94
N PHE A 95 -1.65 5.38 1.13
CA PHE A 95 -2.26 4.08 1.37
C PHE A 95 -1.31 3.27 2.24
N VAL A 96 -1.74 2.90 3.44
CA VAL A 96 -0.91 2.22 4.44
C VAL A 96 -1.35 0.79 4.56
N GLU A 97 -0.58 -0.14 3.99
CA GLU A 97 -0.85 -1.57 4.14
C GLU A 97 -0.27 -2.12 5.46
N ILE A 98 -1.13 -2.59 6.33
CA ILE A 98 -0.73 -3.26 7.57
C ILE A 98 -0.48 -4.74 7.26
N LYS A 99 0.79 -5.14 7.22
CA LYS A 99 1.21 -6.51 6.88
C LYS A 99 0.90 -7.56 7.95
N PRO A 100 1.14 -7.33 9.26
CA PRO A 100 0.85 -8.33 10.26
C PRO A 100 -0.65 -8.44 10.56
N SER A 101 -1.08 -9.62 11.00
CA SER A 101 -2.47 -9.85 11.43
C SER A 101 -2.84 -9.12 12.72
N LYS A 102 -1.84 -8.74 13.50
CA LYS A 102 -1.96 -7.95 14.74
C LYS A 102 -0.82 -6.96 14.80
N ILE A 103 -1.11 -5.73 15.19
CA ILE A 103 -0.18 -4.63 15.37
C ILE A 103 -0.58 -3.86 16.63
N SER A 104 0.39 -3.27 17.31
CA SER A 104 0.12 -2.32 18.39
C SER A 104 -0.43 -1.02 17.79
N PHE A 105 -1.48 -0.45 18.38
CA PHE A 105 -2.05 0.80 17.92
C PHE A 105 -1.44 2.05 18.60
N ASN A 106 -0.47 1.88 19.49
CA ASN A 106 0.08 2.99 20.28
C ASN A 106 0.64 4.11 19.38
N GLU A 107 1.55 3.77 18.46
CA GLU A 107 2.15 4.75 17.55
C GLU A 107 1.13 5.30 16.55
N LEU A 108 0.19 4.47 16.06
CA LEU A 108 -0.91 4.94 15.20
C LEU A 108 -1.85 5.90 15.93
N ASN A 109 -2.20 5.63 17.20
CA ASN A 109 -2.99 6.54 18.02
C ASN A 109 -2.30 7.89 18.17
N GLU A 110 -1.01 7.92 18.53
CA GLU A 110 -0.22 9.16 18.63
C GLU A 110 -0.24 9.93 17.29
N MET A 111 -0.04 9.24 16.17
CA MET A 111 -0.05 9.89 14.84
C MET A 111 -1.43 10.44 14.45
N VAL A 112 -2.53 9.81 14.90
CA VAL A 112 -3.89 10.31 14.70
C VAL A 112 -4.18 11.50 15.63
N GLU A 113 -3.83 11.41 16.90
CA GLU A 113 -4.03 12.48 17.89
C GLU A 113 -3.25 13.76 17.55
N THR A 114 -2.05 13.60 16.98
CA THR A 114 -1.24 14.73 16.50
C THR A 114 -1.62 15.24 15.10
N GLY A 115 -2.60 14.61 14.44
CA GLY A 115 -3.09 15.00 13.11
C GLY A 115 -2.17 14.60 11.94
N VAL A 116 -1.11 13.85 12.17
CA VAL A 116 -0.23 13.31 11.13
C VAL A 116 -1.01 12.34 10.22
N ILE A 117 -1.81 11.46 10.84
CA ILE A 117 -2.74 10.54 10.15
C ILE A 117 -4.17 11.04 10.32
N SER A 118 -4.94 11.07 9.24
CA SER A 118 -6.35 11.44 9.24
C SER A 118 -7.10 10.80 8.07
N LYS A 119 -8.44 10.80 8.10
CA LYS A 119 -9.27 10.33 6.97
C LYS A 119 -9.12 11.15 5.68
N LEU A 120 -8.50 12.33 5.75
CA LEU A 120 -8.26 13.18 4.58
C LEU A 120 -7.01 12.76 3.81
N ASN A 121 -6.01 12.23 4.52
CA ASN A 121 -4.69 11.92 3.96
C ASN A 121 -4.30 10.46 4.02
N THR A 122 -5.11 9.58 4.62
CA THR A 122 -4.77 8.17 4.84
C THR A 122 -5.91 7.23 4.45
N HIS A 123 -5.54 6.09 3.88
CA HIS A 123 -6.40 4.94 3.66
C HIS A 123 -5.64 3.67 4.06
N PHE A 124 -6.19 2.89 4.99
CA PHE A 124 -5.55 1.65 5.40
C PHE A 124 -5.87 0.49 4.45
N LEU A 125 -4.90 -0.38 4.26
CA LEU A 125 -5.04 -1.66 3.54
C LEU A 125 -4.61 -2.81 4.44
N GLY A 126 -5.05 -4.03 4.13
CA GLY A 126 -4.57 -5.22 4.81
C GLY A 126 -5.23 -6.50 4.32
N PHE A 127 -4.58 -7.62 4.52
CA PHE A 127 -5.06 -8.95 4.10
C PHE A 127 -5.90 -9.65 5.17
N TYR A 128 -5.87 -9.18 6.42
CA TYR A 128 -6.51 -9.82 7.54
C TYR A 128 -7.83 -9.14 7.92
N PRO A 129 -8.99 -9.81 7.76
CA PRO A 129 -10.31 -9.21 8.03
C PRO A 129 -10.44 -8.59 9.42
N ASN A 130 -9.88 -9.26 10.44
CA ASN A 130 -9.94 -8.77 11.82
C ASN A 130 -9.08 -7.52 12.02
N ALA A 131 -7.92 -7.43 11.36
CA ALA A 131 -7.07 -6.23 11.41
C ALA A 131 -7.78 -5.04 10.75
N VAL A 132 -8.31 -5.23 9.53
CA VAL A 132 -9.08 -4.20 8.81
C VAL A 132 -10.28 -3.72 9.65
N LYS A 133 -11.06 -4.66 10.21
CA LYS A 133 -12.20 -4.34 11.09
C LYS A 133 -11.78 -3.54 12.33
N SER A 134 -10.64 -3.88 12.92
CA SER A 134 -10.10 -3.18 14.10
C SER A 134 -9.65 -1.76 13.76
N LEU A 135 -8.98 -1.56 12.62
CA LEU A 135 -8.57 -0.24 12.13
C LEU A 135 -9.77 0.69 11.91
N ILE A 136 -10.80 0.21 11.21
CA ILE A 136 -12.04 0.98 10.97
C ILE A 136 -12.70 1.36 12.31
N LYS A 137 -12.81 0.40 13.23
CA LYS A 137 -13.46 0.62 14.52
C LYS A 137 -12.71 1.64 15.38
N THR A 138 -11.38 1.63 15.33
CA THR A 138 -10.53 2.43 16.23
C THR A 138 -10.33 3.84 15.72
N PHE A 139 -10.12 4.02 14.40
CA PHE A 139 -9.60 5.30 13.87
C PHE A 139 -10.61 6.12 13.06
N ASP A 140 -11.78 5.58 12.73
CA ASP A 140 -12.74 6.24 11.77
C ASP A 140 -12.05 6.65 10.45
N ILE A 141 -11.04 5.88 10.03
CA ILE A 141 -10.30 6.07 8.79
C ILE A 141 -10.67 4.92 7.85
N PRO A 142 -10.92 5.20 6.55
CA PRO A 142 -11.23 4.14 5.60
C PRO A 142 -10.16 3.05 5.59
N ALA A 143 -10.58 1.79 5.68
CA ALA A 143 -9.70 0.64 5.54
C ALA A 143 -10.32 -0.41 4.61
N THR A 144 -9.52 -0.92 3.69
CA THR A 144 -9.95 -1.84 2.64
C THR A 144 -9.20 -3.16 2.72
N LEU A 145 -9.95 -4.26 2.59
CA LEU A 145 -9.37 -5.59 2.58
C LEU A 145 -8.70 -5.88 1.23
N SER A 146 -7.45 -6.31 1.29
CA SER A 146 -6.67 -6.74 0.12
C SER A 146 -6.98 -8.19 -0.24
N ILE A 147 -7.26 -8.44 -1.52
CA ILE A 147 -7.72 -9.74 -2.04
C ILE A 147 -6.83 -10.18 -3.20
N ILE A 148 -6.36 -11.43 -3.13
CA ILE A 148 -5.80 -12.16 -4.27
C ILE A 148 -6.92 -13.08 -4.78
N PRO A 149 -7.59 -12.76 -5.91
CA PRO A 149 -8.79 -13.46 -6.34
C PRO A 149 -8.58 -14.96 -6.61
N ALA A 150 -7.37 -15.36 -7.00
CA ALA A 150 -7.03 -16.76 -7.24
C ALA A 150 -7.23 -17.63 -5.99
N PHE A 151 -7.03 -17.10 -4.78
CA PHE A 151 -7.26 -17.84 -3.52
C PHE A 151 -8.76 -18.10 -3.25
N PHE A 152 -9.63 -17.47 -4.00
CA PHE A 152 -11.08 -17.62 -3.93
C PHE A 152 -11.65 -18.23 -5.22
N ASP A 153 -10.84 -18.83 -6.09
CA ASP A 153 -11.24 -19.34 -7.41
C ASP A 153 -11.94 -18.27 -8.29
N TYR A 154 -11.63 -16.99 -8.07
CA TYR A 154 -12.30 -15.84 -8.68
C TYR A 154 -13.83 -15.80 -8.43
N ASP A 155 -14.28 -16.45 -7.35
CA ASP A 155 -15.69 -16.52 -6.99
C ASP A 155 -16.16 -15.22 -6.32
N TYR A 156 -17.00 -14.49 -7.03
CA TYR A 156 -17.56 -13.23 -6.58
C TYR A 156 -18.29 -13.35 -5.24
N LYS A 157 -19.13 -14.41 -5.04
CA LYS A 157 -19.94 -14.56 -3.82
C LYS A 157 -19.08 -14.85 -2.60
N LYS A 158 -18.05 -15.70 -2.75
CA LYS A 158 -17.07 -15.97 -1.69
C LYS A 158 -16.36 -14.68 -1.27
N ILE A 159 -15.87 -13.89 -2.24
CA ILE A 159 -15.15 -12.63 -1.97
C ILE A 159 -16.10 -11.61 -1.35
N SER A 160 -17.30 -11.40 -1.89
CA SER A 160 -18.29 -10.47 -1.34
C SER A 160 -18.60 -10.77 0.12
N SER A 161 -18.89 -12.04 0.44
CA SER A 161 -19.13 -12.47 1.84
C SER A 161 -17.91 -12.23 2.74
N PHE A 162 -16.69 -12.37 2.22
CA PHE A 162 -15.46 -12.12 2.98
C PHE A 162 -15.27 -10.62 3.26
N LEU A 163 -15.55 -9.75 2.29
CA LEU A 163 -15.54 -8.30 2.46
C LEU A 163 -16.59 -7.83 3.50
N GLU A 164 -17.81 -8.35 3.44
CA GLU A 164 -18.87 -8.01 4.38
C GLU A 164 -18.51 -8.37 5.83
N LYS A 165 -17.93 -9.55 6.06
CA LYS A 165 -17.49 -9.99 7.40
C LYS A 165 -16.39 -9.07 7.98
N SER A 166 -15.53 -8.52 7.14
CA SER A 166 -14.47 -7.60 7.55
C SER A 166 -14.96 -6.16 7.76
N LYS A 167 -16.17 -5.82 7.34
CA LYS A 167 -16.68 -4.45 7.24
C LYS A 167 -15.80 -3.55 6.37
N SER A 168 -15.11 -4.14 5.39
CA SER A 168 -14.23 -3.44 4.48
C SER A 168 -14.93 -2.28 3.79
N PHE A 169 -14.26 -1.13 3.70
CA PHE A 169 -14.76 0.06 2.99
C PHE A 169 -14.99 -0.20 1.48
N GLY A 170 -14.23 -1.12 0.91
CA GLY A 170 -14.31 -1.52 -0.49
C GLY A 170 -13.52 -2.80 -0.74
N ILE A 171 -12.94 -2.91 -1.93
CA ILE A 171 -12.05 -4.00 -2.30
C ILE A 171 -10.70 -3.46 -2.81
N SER A 172 -9.60 -4.01 -2.29
CA SER A 172 -8.25 -3.82 -2.84
C SER A 172 -7.84 -5.13 -3.51
N GLN A 173 -7.84 -5.16 -4.86
CA GLN A 173 -7.78 -6.40 -5.62
C GLN A 173 -6.52 -6.53 -6.46
N HIS A 174 -5.84 -7.68 -6.34
CA HIS A 174 -4.75 -8.06 -7.25
C HIS A 174 -5.27 -8.30 -8.67
N ILE A 175 -4.55 -7.75 -9.67
CA ILE A 175 -4.86 -7.91 -11.09
C ILE A 175 -3.81 -8.79 -11.76
N ASP A 176 -4.17 -10.05 -12.02
CA ASP A 176 -3.29 -11.07 -12.58
C ASP A 176 -3.75 -11.60 -13.95
N SER A 177 -5.03 -11.40 -14.29
CA SER A 177 -5.66 -12.06 -15.43
C SER A 177 -6.91 -11.34 -15.92
N LYS A 178 -7.45 -11.80 -17.04
CA LYS A 178 -8.76 -11.36 -17.52
C LYS A 178 -9.89 -11.73 -16.53
N LYS A 179 -9.72 -12.81 -15.74
CA LYS A 179 -10.71 -13.19 -14.71
C LYS A 179 -10.75 -12.16 -13.59
N SER A 180 -9.59 -11.71 -13.10
CA SER A 180 -9.52 -10.65 -12.09
C SER A 180 -10.05 -9.31 -12.61
N MET A 181 -9.80 -8.97 -13.88
CA MET A 181 -10.41 -7.79 -14.54
C MET A 181 -11.94 -7.87 -14.59
N ASN A 182 -12.51 -9.01 -14.93
CA ASN A 182 -13.96 -9.19 -14.94
C ASN A 182 -14.56 -9.12 -13.54
N LEU A 183 -13.83 -9.60 -12.53
CA LEU A 183 -14.25 -9.57 -11.15
C LEU A 183 -14.29 -8.13 -10.60
N ILE A 184 -13.24 -7.35 -10.80
CA ILE A 184 -13.22 -5.95 -10.33
C ILE A 184 -14.27 -5.10 -11.04
N LYS A 185 -14.53 -5.37 -12.33
CA LYS A 185 -15.63 -4.74 -13.09
C LYS A 185 -16.96 -4.95 -12.37
N LYS A 186 -17.27 -6.18 -11.95
CA LYS A 186 -18.50 -6.50 -11.25
C LYS A 186 -18.65 -5.74 -9.93
N PHE A 187 -17.57 -5.65 -9.12
CA PHE A 187 -17.58 -4.85 -7.90
C PHE A 187 -17.80 -3.36 -8.18
N LYS A 188 -17.21 -2.84 -9.26
CA LYS A 188 -17.37 -1.43 -9.62
C LYS A 188 -18.80 -1.13 -10.10
N GLU A 189 -19.41 -2.03 -10.89
CA GLU A 189 -20.81 -1.92 -11.33
C GLU A 189 -21.80 -1.92 -10.14
N GLU A 190 -21.44 -2.54 -9.02
CA GLU A 190 -22.21 -2.49 -7.76
C GLU A 190 -21.89 -1.24 -6.90
N GLY A 191 -21.10 -0.31 -7.42
CA GLY A 191 -20.77 0.94 -6.72
C GLY A 191 -19.76 0.79 -5.59
N LYS A 192 -19.01 -0.33 -5.52
CA LYS A 192 -17.98 -0.52 -4.49
C LYS A 192 -16.77 0.38 -4.74
N TYR A 193 -16.11 0.81 -3.68
CA TYR A 193 -14.81 1.43 -3.74
C TYR A 193 -13.76 0.39 -4.15
N CYS A 194 -13.06 0.63 -5.26
CA CYS A 194 -12.18 -0.35 -5.91
C CYS A 194 -10.75 0.16 -6.04
N ILE A 195 -9.83 -0.49 -5.35
CA ILE A 195 -8.38 -0.31 -5.49
C ILE A 195 -7.82 -1.51 -6.24
N THR A 196 -6.86 -1.31 -7.14
CA THR A 196 -6.22 -2.39 -7.90
C THR A 196 -4.71 -2.37 -7.81
N TRP A 197 -4.06 -3.54 -7.70
CA TRP A 197 -2.61 -3.73 -7.54
C TRP A 197 -2.13 -5.07 -8.11
N THR A 198 -0.86 -5.31 -8.42
CA THR A 198 0.08 -4.29 -8.87
C THR A 198 -0.04 -4.17 -10.37
N VAL A 199 -0.46 -3.03 -10.88
CA VAL A 199 -0.83 -2.87 -12.29
C VAL A 199 0.31 -2.18 -13.05
N ASN A 200 1.13 -2.98 -13.76
CA ASN A 200 2.28 -2.48 -14.54
C ASN A 200 2.04 -2.56 -16.07
N ASN A 201 0.96 -3.20 -16.49
CA ASN A 201 0.59 -3.37 -17.89
C ASN A 201 -0.24 -2.17 -18.38
N LYS A 202 0.22 -1.50 -19.46
CA LYS A 202 -0.42 -0.29 -20.03
C LYS A 202 -1.87 -0.54 -20.45
N LYS A 203 -2.17 -1.73 -21.01
CA LYS A 203 -3.53 -2.08 -21.40
C LYS A 203 -4.44 -2.16 -20.17
N TYR A 204 -4.02 -2.86 -19.10
CA TYR A 204 -4.81 -2.94 -17.87
C TYR A 204 -4.98 -1.57 -17.21
N MET A 205 -3.96 -0.70 -17.25
CA MET A 205 -4.10 0.68 -16.78
C MET A 205 -5.24 1.41 -17.50
N ARG A 206 -5.28 1.35 -18.83
CA ARG A 206 -6.37 1.96 -19.64
C ARG A 206 -7.73 1.37 -19.29
N ASP A 207 -7.84 0.04 -19.29
CA ASP A 207 -9.11 -0.65 -19.03
C ASP A 207 -9.65 -0.29 -17.62
N LEU A 208 -8.79 -0.19 -16.61
CA LEU A 208 -9.15 0.17 -15.23
C LEU A 208 -9.53 1.64 -15.08
N ILE A 209 -8.83 2.55 -15.77
CA ILE A 209 -9.19 3.97 -15.81
C ILE A 209 -10.57 4.15 -16.49
N GLU A 210 -10.84 3.41 -17.57
CA GLU A 210 -12.14 3.42 -18.25
C GLU A 210 -13.25 2.86 -17.37
N LEU A 211 -12.95 1.83 -16.61
CA LEU A 211 -13.87 1.26 -15.63
C LEU A 211 -14.15 2.22 -14.46
N GLY A 212 -13.31 3.23 -14.26
CA GLY A 212 -13.46 4.21 -13.19
C GLY A 212 -13.13 3.65 -11.80
N VAL A 213 -12.11 2.78 -11.68
CA VAL A 213 -11.62 2.35 -10.36
C VAL A 213 -11.10 3.55 -9.56
N ASP A 214 -11.17 3.45 -8.24
CA ASP A 214 -10.90 4.59 -7.36
C ASP A 214 -9.39 4.80 -7.14
N ALA A 215 -8.57 3.72 -7.25
CA ALA A 215 -7.12 3.82 -7.22
C ALA A 215 -6.45 2.67 -8.00
N ILE A 216 -5.28 2.99 -8.58
CA ILE A 216 -4.39 2.03 -9.24
C ILE A 216 -3.01 2.12 -8.57
N ILE A 217 -2.57 1.03 -7.95
CA ILE A 217 -1.23 0.88 -7.39
C ILE A 217 -0.31 0.26 -8.44
N THR A 218 0.83 0.90 -8.70
CA THR A 218 1.78 0.51 -9.74
C THR A 218 3.23 0.77 -9.32
N ASP A 219 4.16 -0.08 -9.80
CA ASP A 219 5.61 0.14 -9.68
C ASP A 219 6.15 1.18 -10.68
N ASN A 220 5.31 1.65 -11.60
CA ASN A 220 5.72 2.59 -12.65
C ASN A 220 4.77 3.80 -12.72
N PRO A 221 4.86 4.72 -11.75
CA PRO A 221 4.00 5.90 -11.67
C PRO A 221 4.01 6.73 -12.95
N LYS A 222 5.19 6.99 -13.52
CA LYS A 222 5.33 7.76 -14.76
C LYS A 222 4.53 7.16 -15.93
N LYS A 223 4.55 5.82 -16.05
CA LYS A 223 3.75 5.14 -17.10
C LYS A 223 2.25 5.35 -16.88
N LEU A 224 1.78 5.25 -15.64
CA LEU A 224 0.37 5.45 -15.30
C LEU A 224 -0.05 6.89 -15.56
N MET A 225 0.76 7.88 -15.15
CA MET A 225 0.47 9.30 -15.39
C MET A 225 0.37 9.60 -16.89
N ASN A 226 1.28 9.07 -17.72
CA ASN A 226 1.18 9.21 -19.18
C ASN A 226 -0.12 8.62 -19.74
N VAL A 227 -0.59 7.47 -19.21
CA VAL A 227 -1.87 6.87 -19.64
C VAL A 227 -3.07 7.75 -19.27
N ILE A 228 -3.03 8.38 -18.09
CA ILE A 228 -4.06 9.30 -17.63
C ILE A 228 -4.11 10.55 -18.52
N GLU A 229 -2.95 11.11 -18.85
CA GLU A 229 -2.83 12.27 -19.75
C GLU A 229 -3.32 11.98 -21.18
N GLU A 230 -2.91 10.82 -21.74
CA GLU A 230 -3.42 10.37 -23.05
C GLU A 230 -4.96 10.36 -23.11
N LYS A 231 -5.60 9.93 -22.00
CA LYS A 231 -7.06 9.88 -21.92
C LYS A 231 -7.72 11.24 -21.72
N ARG A 232 -7.05 12.19 -21.08
CA ARG A 232 -7.59 13.56 -20.90
C ARG A 232 -7.53 14.39 -22.17
N ASN A 233 -6.62 14.06 -23.07
CA ASN A 233 -6.34 14.82 -24.30
C ASN A 233 -6.99 14.19 -25.56
N GLY A 234 -7.61 13.05 -25.48
CA GLY A 234 -8.33 12.33 -26.55
C GLY A 234 -9.81 12.25 -26.29
#